data_886b6f18a078ff93438d1b6e6627e38a
#
_entry.id   886b6f18a078ff93438d1b6e6627e38a
#
_cell.length_a   1.000
_cell.length_b   1.000
_cell.length_c   1.000
_cell.angle_alpha   90.00
_cell.angle_beta   90.00
_cell.angle_gamma   90.00
#
_symmetry.space_group_name_H-M   'P 1'
#
loop_
_entity.id
_entity.type
_entity.pdbx_description
1 polymer ?
#
loop_
_entity_poly.entity_id
_entity_poly.type
_entity_poly.pdbx_seq_one_letter_code
_entity_poly.pdbx_strand_id
1 'polypeptide(L)'
;MFELRSACALILFAGAVTTLPPTPDRVREFGSWCLRPARLPFAWRSLEAAREDGDAREVFARGQQIMQMVPSWADGHAAFVYNYVLTQDQSLSREMSAKKAEARLYEGLAMLEQAREHAGKRERFLLQMAAYLPDLACDNFPGLNDLLRQRELAGGASSLAATYLAEVERLYPTSATREQVLWYAPTLAASLLESGAKA
;
A
#
# COMPACT_ATOMS: atom_id res chain seq x y z
N MET A 1 12.97 38.52 -6.42
CA MET A 1 13.70 37.32 -6.01
C MET A 1 13.07 36.02 -6.53
N PHE A 2 11.80 36.02 -6.90
CA PHE A 2 11.09 34.83 -7.47
C PHE A 2 11.44 34.55 -8.94
N GLU A 3 11.66 35.59 -9.74
CA GLU A 3 11.95 35.45 -11.18
C GLU A 3 13.30 34.81 -11.50
N LEU A 4 14.33 35.07 -10.69
CA LEU A 4 15.68 34.53 -10.94
C LEU A 4 15.75 33.01 -10.72
N ARG A 5 15.00 32.49 -9.75
CA ARG A 5 14.93 31.04 -9.47
C ARG A 5 14.17 30.26 -10.56
N SER A 6 13.13 30.89 -11.11
CA SER A 6 12.36 30.30 -12.21
C SER A 6 13.15 30.29 -13.51
N ALA A 7 13.94 31.33 -13.78
CA ALA A 7 14.83 31.39 -14.94
C ALA A 7 15.98 30.36 -14.86
N CYS A 8 16.61 30.20 -13.69
CA CYS A 8 17.62 29.14 -13.48
C CYS A 8 17.04 27.72 -13.63
N ALA A 9 15.83 27.46 -13.17
CA ALA A 9 15.16 26.18 -13.34
C ALA A 9 14.87 25.88 -14.83
N LEU A 10 14.46 26.88 -15.59
CA LEU A 10 14.22 26.76 -17.04
C LEU A 10 15.53 26.53 -17.83
N ILE A 11 16.62 27.20 -17.45
CA ILE A 11 17.94 27.02 -18.10
C ILE A 11 18.53 25.64 -17.80
N LEU A 12 18.40 25.15 -16.55
CA LEU A 12 18.79 23.77 -16.19
C LEU A 12 17.94 22.73 -16.90
N PHE A 13 16.65 23.00 -17.09
CA PHE A 13 15.73 22.16 -17.85
C PHE A 13 16.12 22.09 -19.33
N ALA A 14 16.41 23.23 -19.96
CA ALA A 14 16.84 23.29 -21.35
C ALA A 14 18.21 22.61 -21.55
N GLY A 15 19.16 22.80 -20.62
CA GLY A 15 20.48 22.18 -20.65
C GLY A 15 20.43 20.65 -20.50
N ALA A 16 19.58 20.14 -19.64
CA ALA A 16 19.41 18.67 -19.45
C ALA A 16 18.77 17.99 -20.66
N VAL A 17 17.86 18.66 -21.35
CA VAL A 17 17.20 18.14 -22.57
C VAL A 17 18.16 18.07 -23.76
N THR A 18 19.15 18.96 -23.84
CA THR A 18 20.11 19.01 -24.96
C THR A 18 21.26 18.03 -24.82
N THR A 19 21.54 17.52 -23.63
CA THR A 19 22.66 16.58 -23.38
C THR A 19 22.28 15.11 -23.42
N LEU A 20 20.98 14.78 -23.46
CA LEU A 20 20.50 13.40 -23.54
C LEU A 20 19.95 13.14 -24.96
N PRO A 21 20.30 12.00 -25.61
CA PRO A 21 19.66 11.64 -26.86
C PRO A 21 18.14 11.54 -26.63
N PRO A 22 17.31 12.27 -27.39
CA PRO A 22 15.87 12.34 -27.15
C PRO A 22 15.21 11.03 -27.60
N THR A 23 15.10 10.06 -26.69
CA THR A 23 14.10 9.03 -26.86
C THR A 23 12.77 9.61 -26.34
N PRO A 24 11.68 9.54 -27.12
CA PRO A 24 10.38 10.10 -26.75
C PRO A 24 9.91 9.72 -25.34
N ASP A 25 10.26 8.52 -24.91
CA ASP A 25 9.89 7.99 -23.61
C ASP A 25 10.62 8.69 -22.45
N ARG A 26 11.93 8.97 -22.59
CA ARG A 26 12.71 9.67 -21.54
C ARG A 26 12.29 11.12 -21.36
N VAL A 27 11.94 11.81 -22.44
CA VAL A 27 11.41 13.19 -22.37
C VAL A 27 10.06 13.19 -21.66
N ARG A 28 9.23 12.21 -21.94
CA ARG A 28 7.91 12.05 -21.29
C ARG A 28 8.05 11.70 -19.81
N GLU A 29 8.95 10.79 -19.46
CA GLU A 29 9.25 10.43 -18.05
C GLU A 29 9.82 11.63 -17.28
N PHE A 30 10.80 12.33 -17.83
CA PHE A 30 11.39 13.51 -17.21
C PHE A 30 10.37 14.64 -17.05
N GLY A 31 9.56 14.90 -18.08
CA GLY A 31 8.47 15.87 -18.00
C GLY A 31 7.44 15.50 -16.93
N SER A 32 7.08 14.24 -16.84
CA SER A 32 6.17 13.73 -15.82
C SER A 32 6.74 13.92 -14.41
N TRP A 33 8.02 13.65 -14.22
CA TRP A 33 8.72 13.80 -12.94
C TRP A 33 8.82 15.26 -12.50
N CYS A 34 9.20 16.17 -13.40
CA CYS A 34 9.30 17.60 -13.11
C CYS A 34 7.94 18.26 -12.81
N LEU A 35 6.86 17.75 -13.41
CA LEU A 35 5.51 18.30 -13.21
C LEU A 35 4.77 17.67 -12.01
N ARG A 36 5.28 16.59 -11.42
CA ARG A 36 4.68 15.93 -10.24
C ARG A 36 4.38 16.90 -9.09
N PRO A 37 5.33 17.74 -8.62
CA PRO A 37 5.08 18.66 -7.53
C PRO A 37 3.98 19.68 -7.83
N ALA A 38 3.84 20.09 -9.09
CA ALA A 38 2.80 21.02 -9.51
C ALA A 38 1.42 20.35 -9.62
N ARG A 39 1.36 19.08 -9.99
CA ARG A 39 0.11 18.30 -10.17
C ARG A 39 -0.47 17.81 -8.84
N LEU A 40 0.35 17.54 -7.85
CA LEU A 40 -0.06 16.97 -6.58
C LEU A 40 -1.13 17.81 -5.83
N PRO A 41 -1.02 19.15 -5.71
CA PRO A 41 -2.07 19.96 -5.08
C PRO A 41 -3.43 19.88 -5.78
N PHE A 42 -3.44 19.78 -7.11
CA PHE A 42 -4.69 19.62 -7.87
C PHE A 42 -5.30 18.23 -7.67
N ALA A 43 -4.47 17.19 -7.61
CA ALA A 43 -4.92 15.84 -7.32
C ALA A 43 -5.55 15.75 -5.92
N TRP A 44 -4.95 16.38 -4.91
CA TRP A 44 -5.51 16.47 -3.56
C TRP A 44 -6.85 17.20 -3.52
N ARG A 45 -6.96 18.37 -4.17
CA ARG A 45 -8.26 19.09 -4.28
C ARG A 45 -9.33 18.24 -4.93
N SER A 46 -8.98 17.51 -5.99
CA SER A 46 -9.91 16.60 -6.67
C SER A 46 -10.36 15.44 -5.76
N LEU A 47 -9.47 14.92 -4.91
CA LEU A 47 -9.80 13.92 -3.90
C LEU A 47 -10.75 14.48 -2.83
N GLU A 48 -10.48 15.68 -2.34
CA GLU A 48 -11.34 16.35 -1.34
C GLU A 48 -12.74 16.60 -1.90
N ALA A 49 -12.85 17.10 -3.13
CA ALA A 49 -14.14 17.29 -3.80
C ALA A 49 -14.93 15.98 -3.90
N ALA A 50 -14.28 14.88 -4.33
CA ALA A 50 -14.93 13.57 -4.38
C ALA A 50 -15.37 13.06 -3.00
N ARG A 51 -14.65 13.40 -1.92
CA ARG A 51 -15.07 13.09 -0.54
C ARG A 51 -16.28 13.90 -0.10
N GLU A 52 -16.35 15.18 -0.45
CA GLU A 52 -17.49 16.05 -0.16
C GLU A 52 -18.74 15.59 -0.89
N ASP A 53 -18.59 15.13 -2.14
CA ASP A 53 -19.68 14.57 -2.96
C ASP A 53 -20.14 13.18 -2.47
N GLY A 54 -19.38 12.54 -1.57
CA GLY A 54 -19.68 11.20 -1.04
C GLY A 54 -19.47 10.06 -2.04
N ASP A 55 -18.80 10.31 -3.16
CA ASP A 55 -18.52 9.30 -4.18
C ASP A 55 -17.29 8.44 -3.80
N ALA A 56 -17.55 7.35 -3.09
CA ALA A 56 -16.50 6.43 -2.62
C ALA A 56 -15.65 5.85 -3.79
N ARG A 57 -16.24 5.69 -4.97
CA ARG A 57 -15.55 5.15 -6.15
C ARG A 57 -14.56 6.17 -6.71
N GLU A 58 -15.00 7.41 -6.82
CA GLU A 58 -14.16 8.51 -7.28
C GLU A 58 -13.05 8.82 -6.26
N VAL A 59 -13.35 8.80 -4.95
CA VAL A 59 -12.35 8.92 -3.87
C VAL A 59 -11.25 7.87 -4.03
N PHE A 60 -11.62 6.62 -4.29
CA PHE A 60 -10.64 5.55 -4.50
C PHE A 60 -9.79 5.78 -5.75
N ALA A 61 -10.40 6.11 -6.88
CA ALA A 61 -9.69 6.37 -8.12
C ALA A 61 -8.70 7.54 -8.00
N ARG A 62 -9.11 8.64 -7.33
CA ARG A 62 -8.25 9.81 -7.09
C ARG A 62 -7.13 9.49 -6.11
N GLY A 63 -7.41 8.73 -5.06
CA GLY A 63 -6.40 8.25 -4.13
C GLY A 63 -5.32 7.42 -4.82
N GLN A 64 -5.71 6.46 -5.67
CA GLN A 64 -4.76 5.69 -6.47
C GLN A 64 -3.88 6.57 -7.37
N GLN A 65 -4.46 7.59 -8.03
CA GLN A 65 -3.68 8.53 -8.84
C GLN A 65 -2.62 9.28 -8.01
N ILE A 66 -2.97 9.70 -6.79
CA ILE A 66 -2.02 10.35 -5.87
C ILE A 66 -0.90 9.37 -5.50
N MET A 67 -1.23 8.12 -5.14
CA MET A 67 -0.23 7.11 -4.79
C MET A 67 0.75 6.83 -5.94
N GLN A 68 0.26 6.80 -7.19
CA GLN A 68 1.12 6.67 -8.38
C GLN A 68 2.05 7.87 -8.59
N MET A 69 1.66 9.07 -8.16
CA MET A 69 2.52 10.26 -8.24
C MET A 69 3.63 10.24 -7.18
N VAL A 70 3.42 9.60 -6.04
CA VAL A 70 4.36 9.56 -4.90
C VAL A 70 4.63 8.13 -4.44
N PRO A 71 5.20 7.26 -5.30
CA PRO A 71 5.31 5.83 -5.04
C PRO A 71 6.18 5.49 -3.82
N SER A 72 7.10 6.36 -3.43
CA SER A 72 7.95 6.18 -2.25
C SER A 72 7.32 6.63 -0.93
N TRP A 73 6.08 7.16 -0.95
CA TRP A 73 5.40 7.64 0.26
C TRP A 73 4.69 6.49 1.00
N ALA A 74 5.47 5.66 1.69
CA ALA A 74 4.99 4.46 2.37
C ALA A 74 3.85 4.73 3.37
N ASP A 75 3.94 5.81 4.17
CA ASP A 75 2.89 6.16 5.13
C ASP A 75 1.57 6.52 4.44
N GLY A 76 1.64 7.20 3.29
CA GLY A 76 0.46 7.53 2.48
C GLY A 76 -0.19 6.29 1.88
N HIS A 77 0.60 5.36 1.35
CA HIS A 77 0.09 4.08 0.86
C HIS A 77 -0.61 3.28 1.96
N ALA A 78 0.02 3.15 3.13
CA ALA A 78 -0.58 2.47 4.27
C ALA A 78 -1.89 3.13 4.70
N ALA A 79 -1.90 4.45 4.92
CA ALA A 79 -3.10 5.18 5.32
C ALA A 79 -4.22 5.07 4.30
N PHE A 80 -3.92 5.16 3.00
CA PHE A 80 -4.89 5.01 1.93
C PHE A 80 -5.51 3.61 1.92
N VAL A 81 -4.68 2.56 1.98
CA VAL A 81 -5.14 1.17 1.98
C VAL A 81 -6.01 0.86 3.19
N TYR A 82 -5.59 1.28 4.38
CA TYR A 82 -6.38 1.09 5.59
C TYR A 82 -7.74 1.76 5.52
N ASN A 83 -7.79 3.02 5.09
CA ASN A 83 -9.06 3.71 4.87
C ASN A 83 -9.94 2.99 3.84
N TYR A 84 -9.36 2.53 2.73
CA TYR A 84 -10.09 1.82 1.69
C TYR A 84 -10.69 0.51 2.17
N VAL A 85 -9.88 -0.31 2.86
CA VAL A 85 -10.29 -1.64 3.32
C VAL A 85 -11.29 -1.53 4.47
N LEU A 86 -11.06 -0.64 5.44
CA LEU A 86 -11.86 -0.55 6.66
C LEU A 86 -13.11 0.32 6.52
N THR A 87 -13.33 0.98 5.38
CA THR A 87 -14.54 1.78 5.16
C THR A 87 -15.77 0.89 5.08
N GLN A 88 -16.70 1.07 6.03
CA GLN A 88 -17.98 0.38 6.08
C GLN A 88 -19.01 1.06 5.16
N ASP A 89 -19.82 0.25 4.50
CA ASP A 89 -20.98 0.70 3.74
C ASP A 89 -22.24 0.27 4.51
N GLN A 90 -22.82 1.22 5.20
CA GLN A 90 -24.00 0.97 6.09
C GLN A 90 -25.25 0.53 5.31
N SER A 91 -25.28 0.69 3.99
CA SER A 91 -26.41 0.28 3.14
C SER A 91 -26.42 -1.21 2.82
N LEU A 92 -25.32 -1.92 3.07
CA LEU A 92 -25.16 -3.33 2.72
C LEU A 92 -25.61 -4.27 3.85
N SER A 93 -26.13 -5.43 3.47
CA SER A 93 -26.32 -6.54 4.42
C SER A 93 -24.97 -7.03 4.94
N ARG A 94 -24.98 -7.67 6.13
CA ARG A 94 -23.76 -8.20 6.76
C ARG A 94 -22.95 -9.12 5.82
N GLU A 95 -23.63 -10.02 5.12
CA GLU A 95 -22.96 -10.95 4.18
C GLU A 95 -22.35 -10.22 2.98
N MET A 96 -23.07 -9.29 2.38
CA MET A 96 -22.57 -8.48 1.26
C MET A 96 -21.42 -7.59 1.70
N SER A 97 -21.49 -7.04 2.92
CA SER A 97 -20.41 -6.25 3.51
C SER A 97 -19.14 -7.07 3.70
N ALA A 98 -19.24 -8.31 4.21
CA ALA A 98 -18.11 -9.21 4.35
C ALA A 98 -17.48 -9.61 3.00
N LYS A 99 -18.28 -9.93 1.98
CA LYS A 99 -17.78 -10.21 0.62
C LYS A 99 -17.07 -9.02 -0.02
N LYS A 100 -17.63 -7.82 0.16
CA LYS A 100 -17.00 -6.59 -0.34
C LYS A 100 -15.71 -6.29 0.40
N ALA A 101 -15.68 -6.52 1.73
CA ALA A 101 -14.49 -6.37 2.54
C ALA A 101 -13.39 -7.36 2.15
N GLU A 102 -13.74 -8.62 1.83
CA GLU A 102 -12.81 -9.61 1.32
C GLU A 102 -12.13 -9.13 0.03
N ALA A 103 -12.90 -8.67 -0.95
CA ALA A 103 -12.34 -8.17 -2.21
C ALA A 103 -11.40 -6.97 -1.96
N ARG A 104 -11.82 -6.01 -1.13
CA ARG A 104 -11.03 -4.84 -0.77
C ARG A 104 -9.75 -5.20 0.01
N LEU A 105 -9.82 -6.23 0.87
CA LEU A 105 -8.65 -6.71 1.61
C LEU A 105 -7.57 -7.20 0.65
N TYR A 106 -7.92 -8.08 -0.30
CA TYR A 106 -6.94 -8.57 -1.28
C TYR A 106 -6.42 -7.46 -2.20
N GLU A 107 -7.26 -6.54 -2.64
CA GLU A 107 -6.83 -5.37 -3.41
C GLU A 107 -5.89 -4.47 -2.59
N GLY A 108 -6.21 -4.25 -1.32
CA GLY A 108 -5.38 -3.46 -0.40
C GLY A 108 -4.02 -4.09 -0.15
N LEU A 109 -3.98 -5.41 0.08
CA LEU A 109 -2.72 -6.15 0.23
C LEU A 109 -1.88 -6.08 -1.05
N ALA A 110 -2.48 -6.22 -2.23
CA ALA A 110 -1.77 -6.07 -3.50
C ALA A 110 -1.21 -4.65 -3.69
N MET A 111 -1.93 -3.61 -3.26
CA MET A 111 -1.42 -2.23 -3.29
C MET A 111 -0.24 -2.01 -2.34
N LEU A 112 -0.26 -2.58 -1.12
CA LEU A 112 0.87 -2.50 -0.19
C LEU A 112 2.09 -3.24 -0.75
N GLU A 113 1.88 -4.39 -1.39
CA GLU A 113 2.95 -5.15 -2.05
C GLU A 113 3.58 -4.36 -3.20
N GLN A 114 2.78 -3.75 -4.06
CA GLN A 114 3.29 -2.88 -5.12
C GLN A 114 4.05 -1.66 -4.57
N ALA A 115 3.59 -1.07 -3.47
CA ALA A 115 4.26 0.05 -2.83
C ALA A 115 5.64 -0.33 -2.26
N ARG A 116 5.85 -1.59 -1.86
CA ARG A 116 7.14 -2.09 -1.35
C ARG A 116 8.29 -1.90 -2.33
N GLU A 117 8.05 -2.07 -3.63
CA GLU A 117 9.07 -1.91 -4.67
C GLU A 117 9.74 -0.53 -4.64
N HIS A 118 9.05 0.47 -4.11
CA HIS A 118 9.50 1.86 -4.06
C HIS A 118 9.71 2.39 -2.64
N ALA A 119 9.46 1.57 -1.62
CA ALA A 119 9.47 1.99 -0.21
C ALA A 119 10.88 2.16 0.38
N GLY A 120 11.91 1.54 -0.23
CA GLY A 120 13.28 1.57 0.26
C GLY A 120 13.36 1.18 1.75
N LYS A 121 13.90 2.05 2.61
CA LYS A 121 14.03 1.78 4.06
C LYS A 121 12.69 1.59 4.80
N ARG A 122 11.57 1.91 4.18
CA ARG A 122 10.21 1.78 4.75
C ARG A 122 9.52 0.46 4.34
N GLU A 123 10.19 -0.42 3.61
CA GLU A 123 9.65 -1.72 3.21
C GLU A 123 9.13 -2.54 4.40
N ARG A 124 9.93 -2.64 5.47
CA ARG A 124 9.53 -3.32 6.71
C ARG A 124 8.21 -2.79 7.27
N PHE A 125 8.02 -1.48 7.25
CA PHE A 125 6.79 -0.84 7.72
C PHE A 125 5.59 -1.30 6.89
N LEU A 126 5.68 -1.30 5.55
CA LEU A 126 4.59 -1.75 4.68
C LEU A 126 4.24 -3.23 4.88
N LEU A 127 5.25 -4.09 5.07
CA LEU A 127 5.02 -5.50 5.39
C LEU A 127 4.29 -5.69 6.72
N GLN A 128 4.68 -4.94 7.76
CA GLN A 128 3.99 -4.97 9.04
C GLN A 128 2.55 -4.49 8.91
N MET A 129 2.30 -3.42 8.12
CA MET A 129 0.96 -2.94 7.85
C MET A 129 0.13 -3.99 7.11
N ALA A 130 0.71 -4.70 6.14
CA ALA A 130 0.04 -5.82 5.45
C ALA A 130 -0.29 -6.98 6.41
N ALA A 131 0.57 -7.25 7.40
CA ALA A 131 0.33 -8.29 8.38
C ALA A 131 -0.84 -7.98 9.33
N TYR A 132 -1.02 -6.73 9.75
CA TYR A 132 -2.09 -6.35 10.67
C TYR A 132 -3.44 -6.09 10.00
N LEU A 133 -3.44 -5.79 8.71
CA LEU A 133 -4.65 -5.43 7.98
C LEU A 133 -5.75 -6.51 7.99
N PRO A 134 -5.44 -7.83 7.84
CA PRO A 134 -6.46 -8.89 7.87
C PRO A 134 -7.22 -8.97 9.19
N ASP A 135 -6.53 -8.88 10.33
CA ASP A 135 -7.17 -8.92 11.64
C ASP A 135 -8.08 -7.71 11.85
N LEU A 136 -7.59 -6.52 11.56
CA LEU A 136 -8.40 -5.29 11.65
C LEU A 136 -9.61 -5.32 10.71
N ALA A 137 -9.48 -5.90 9.52
CA ALA A 137 -10.60 -6.07 8.62
C ALA A 137 -11.64 -7.05 9.19
N CYS A 138 -11.21 -8.17 9.80
CA CYS A 138 -12.10 -9.13 10.44
C CYS A 138 -12.81 -8.56 11.66
N ASP A 139 -12.17 -7.70 12.44
CA ASP A 139 -12.78 -6.99 13.57
C ASP A 139 -13.88 -6.03 13.10
N ASN A 140 -13.66 -5.38 11.94
CA ASN A 140 -14.64 -4.42 11.39
C ASN A 140 -15.78 -5.08 10.59
N PHE A 141 -15.55 -6.27 10.01
CA PHE A 141 -16.51 -6.94 9.12
C PHE A 141 -16.84 -8.35 9.62
N PRO A 142 -17.86 -8.49 10.49
CA PRO A 142 -18.29 -9.80 10.99
C PRO A 142 -18.64 -10.78 9.86
N GLY A 143 -18.03 -11.97 9.88
CA GLY A 143 -18.17 -13.00 8.86
C GLY A 143 -17.04 -13.01 7.81
N LEU A 144 -16.18 -11.99 7.77
CA LEU A 144 -15.03 -11.96 6.85
C LEU A 144 -14.05 -13.11 7.14
N ASN A 145 -13.76 -13.39 8.41
CA ASN A 145 -12.85 -14.48 8.78
C ASN A 145 -13.35 -15.87 8.33
N ASP A 146 -14.66 -16.08 8.31
CA ASP A 146 -15.25 -17.32 7.82
C ASP A 146 -15.11 -17.43 6.29
N LEU A 147 -15.23 -16.33 5.56
CA LEU A 147 -14.96 -16.31 4.12
C LEU A 147 -13.48 -16.60 3.81
N LEU A 148 -12.55 -16.03 4.57
CA LEU A 148 -11.13 -16.29 4.41
C LEU A 148 -10.78 -17.76 4.68
N ARG A 149 -11.39 -18.40 5.69
CA ARG A 149 -11.23 -19.82 5.98
C ARG A 149 -11.75 -20.73 4.86
N GLN A 150 -12.83 -20.34 4.20
CA GLN A 150 -13.39 -21.07 3.07
C GLN A 150 -12.48 -21.06 1.82
N ARG A 151 -11.58 -20.10 1.70
CA ARG A 151 -10.60 -19.98 0.60
C ARG A 151 -9.28 -20.72 0.86
N GLU A 152 -9.31 -21.84 1.56
CA GLU A 152 -8.13 -22.68 1.85
C GLU A 152 -7.14 -22.09 2.87
N LEU A 153 -7.50 -20.97 3.51
CA LEU A 153 -6.71 -20.38 4.59
C LEU A 153 -7.17 -20.98 5.93
N ALA A 154 -6.68 -22.16 6.30
CA ALA A 154 -7.13 -22.90 7.49
C ALA A 154 -7.24 -22.05 8.78
N GLY A 155 -6.37 -21.03 8.93
CA GLY A 155 -6.41 -20.05 10.03
C GLY A 155 -7.14 -18.73 9.70
N GLY A 156 -7.70 -18.57 8.48
CA GLY A 156 -8.35 -17.31 8.09
C GLY A 156 -7.39 -16.11 8.10
N ALA A 157 -7.80 -15.01 8.74
CA ALA A 157 -7.01 -13.79 8.87
C ALA A 157 -5.61 -14.04 9.48
N SER A 158 -5.53 -14.87 10.52
CA SER A 158 -4.27 -15.19 11.21
C SER A 158 -3.26 -15.88 10.28
N SER A 159 -3.71 -16.77 9.39
CA SER A 159 -2.82 -17.39 8.39
C SER A 159 -2.28 -16.36 7.40
N LEU A 160 -3.12 -15.42 6.96
CA LEU A 160 -2.72 -14.35 6.05
C LEU A 160 -1.74 -13.39 6.73
N ALA A 161 -2.01 -12.99 7.97
CA ALA A 161 -1.11 -12.18 8.80
C ALA A 161 0.25 -12.88 9.00
N ALA A 162 0.24 -14.18 9.32
CA ALA A 162 1.44 -14.97 9.53
C ALA A 162 2.34 -15.03 8.28
N THR A 163 1.77 -15.06 7.08
CA THR A 163 2.53 -15.04 5.83
C THR A 163 3.38 -13.76 5.72
N TYR A 164 2.80 -12.59 6.00
CA TYR A 164 3.52 -11.33 5.97
C TYR A 164 4.53 -11.19 7.12
N LEU A 165 4.18 -11.66 8.32
CA LEU A 165 5.11 -11.66 9.46
C LEU A 165 6.31 -12.58 9.22
N ALA A 166 6.11 -13.74 8.58
CA ALA A 166 7.20 -14.62 8.18
C ALA A 166 8.15 -13.94 7.18
N GLU A 167 7.60 -13.17 6.25
CA GLU A 167 8.40 -12.35 5.31
C GLU A 167 9.17 -11.25 6.05
N VAL A 168 8.55 -10.58 7.05
CA VAL A 168 9.23 -9.60 7.90
C VAL A 168 10.37 -10.25 8.68
N GLU A 169 10.16 -11.44 9.27
CA GLU A 169 11.23 -12.17 10.00
C GLU A 169 12.35 -12.59 9.07
N ARG A 170 12.03 -13.05 7.85
CA ARG A 170 13.02 -13.45 6.87
C ARG A 170 13.92 -12.30 6.42
N LEU A 171 13.36 -11.10 6.21
CA LEU A 171 14.08 -9.92 5.70
C LEU A 171 14.70 -9.08 6.82
N TYR A 172 14.06 -9.02 7.98
CA TYR A 172 14.40 -8.16 9.10
C TYR A 172 14.30 -8.90 10.43
N PRO A 173 15.13 -9.94 10.66
CA PRO A 173 14.99 -10.82 11.81
C PRO A 173 15.17 -10.05 13.12
N THR A 174 14.19 -10.16 14.02
CA THR A 174 14.23 -9.64 15.38
C THR A 174 13.51 -10.60 16.32
N SER A 175 13.87 -10.60 17.61
CA SER A 175 13.16 -11.42 18.60
C SER A 175 11.67 -11.12 18.66
N ALA A 176 11.29 -9.83 18.61
CA ALA A 176 9.88 -9.41 18.63
C ALA A 176 9.09 -9.91 17.41
N THR A 177 9.69 -9.88 16.21
CA THR A 177 9.02 -10.39 14.99
C THR A 177 8.84 -11.90 15.08
N ARG A 178 9.84 -12.63 15.60
CA ARG A 178 9.78 -14.08 15.81
C ARG A 178 8.68 -14.48 16.79
N GLU A 179 8.54 -13.77 17.91
CA GLU A 179 7.44 -13.99 18.84
C GLU A 179 6.07 -13.76 18.21
N GLN A 180 5.93 -12.72 17.41
CA GLN A 180 4.69 -12.44 16.68
C GLN A 180 4.34 -13.57 15.71
N VAL A 181 5.29 -14.07 14.92
CA VAL A 181 5.07 -15.23 14.02
C VAL A 181 4.63 -16.45 14.81
N LEU A 182 5.29 -16.73 15.94
CA LEU A 182 4.95 -17.86 16.83
C LEU A 182 3.52 -17.75 17.36
N TRP A 183 3.05 -16.55 17.63
CA TRP A 183 1.71 -16.33 18.18
C TRP A 183 0.61 -16.50 17.11
N TYR A 184 0.85 -16.00 15.88
CA TYR A 184 -0.13 -16.04 14.80
C TYR A 184 -0.22 -17.42 14.10
N ALA A 185 0.88 -18.14 13.99
CA ALA A 185 0.89 -19.43 13.30
C ALA A 185 1.94 -20.40 13.88
N PRO A 186 1.60 -21.15 14.93
CA PRO A 186 2.50 -22.12 15.51
C PRO A 186 3.10 -23.14 14.52
N THR A 187 2.33 -23.50 13.47
CA THR A 187 2.78 -24.43 12.40
C THR A 187 3.81 -23.79 11.46
N LEU A 188 3.64 -22.52 11.11
CA LEU A 188 4.61 -21.73 10.32
C LEU A 188 5.87 -21.45 11.13
N ALA A 189 5.72 -21.26 12.43
CA ALA A 189 6.80 -21.08 13.35
C ALA A 189 7.73 -22.30 13.43
N ALA A 190 7.18 -23.50 13.45
CA ALA A 190 7.98 -24.74 13.43
C ALA A 190 8.87 -24.79 12.16
N SER A 191 8.32 -24.48 10.99
CA SER A 191 9.09 -24.49 9.75
C SER A 191 10.17 -23.40 9.68
N LEU A 192 9.95 -22.23 10.28
CA LEU A 192 10.92 -21.15 10.36
C LEU A 192 12.06 -21.45 11.36
N LEU A 193 11.74 -22.12 12.49
CA LEU A 193 12.74 -22.57 13.46
C LEU A 193 13.63 -23.67 12.86
N GLU A 194 13.08 -24.59 12.08
CA GLU A 194 13.83 -25.63 11.38
C GLU A 194 14.77 -25.03 10.29
N SER A 195 14.34 -24.02 9.57
CA SER A 195 15.18 -23.34 8.57
C SER A 195 16.27 -22.48 9.17
N GLY A 196 16.02 -21.82 10.32
CA GLY A 196 16.99 -21.01 11.05
C GLY A 196 18.03 -21.84 11.84
N ALA A 197 17.73 -23.10 12.13
CA ALA A 197 18.70 -24.00 12.79
C ALA A 197 19.71 -24.62 11.80
N LYS A 198 19.50 -24.41 10.47
CA LYS A 198 20.39 -24.91 9.41
C LYS A 198 21.31 -23.81 8.84
N ALA A 199 21.22 -22.57 9.31
CA ALA A 199 22.04 -21.43 8.93
C ALA A 199 23.06 -21.07 10.04
#